data_2acf4d78d47714b3e13c60665e85f90e
#
_entry.id   2acf4d78d47714b3e13c60665e85f90e
#
_cell.length_a   1.000
_cell.length_b   1.000
_cell.length_c   1.000
_cell.angle_alpha   90.00
_cell.angle_beta   90.00
_cell.angle_gamma   90.00
#
_symmetry.space_group_name_H-M   'P 1'
#
loop_
_entity.id
_entity.type
_entity.pdbx_description
1 polymer ?
#
loop_
_entity_poly.entity_id
_entity_poly.type
_entity_poly.pdbx_seq_one_letter_code
_entity_poly.pdbx_strand_id
1 'polypeptide(L)'
;MVTRYWGEEIPLDDEGAAKNYSGIKGPIMIEGIDLAEKHGFVSYIYEGSIRDLKKRVDQGIPPIVIVPGIHETIQHATIVCGYNPEERRLLTYVPKPDTVGAIPEVKFEQDWKQDGMITLVLIPKDMEYLFKNENLKFKDSNRICFEAERLRHQGNIYGAIEKLRKAVEIDSENSQAWCLLGGIYNELNSEEAVICYEKTVKINPNYYLAYRGLGNYYLKKKDYTLAELYYTRSIEINPYRFGPIYKNRAVARLQLNNNSGAKEDLIKYLEQTPNAGDRTNVEDALEQL
;
A
#
# COMPACT_ATOMS: atom_id res chain seq x y z
N MET A 1 3.15 -19.37 -2.51
CA MET A 1 2.12 -19.79 -1.54
C MET A 1 0.76 -20.00 -2.22
N VAL A 2 0.13 -18.96 -2.81
CA VAL A 2 -1.18 -19.14 -3.50
C VAL A 2 -1.08 -20.13 -4.66
N THR A 3 -0.01 -20.08 -5.46
CA THR A 3 0.22 -21.05 -6.53
C THR A 3 0.39 -22.48 -5.99
N ARG A 4 1.09 -22.64 -4.85
CA ARG A 4 1.22 -23.93 -4.16
C ARG A 4 -0.13 -24.45 -3.64
N TYR A 5 -1.03 -23.57 -3.21
CA TYR A 5 -2.40 -23.93 -2.85
C TYR A 5 -3.14 -24.60 -4.03
N TRP A 6 -2.85 -24.14 -5.26
CA TRP A 6 -3.40 -24.70 -6.49
C TRP A 6 -2.59 -25.90 -7.04
N GLY A 7 -1.61 -26.41 -6.28
CA GLY A 7 -0.78 -27.54 -6.68
C GLY A 7 0.42 -27.19 -7.56
N GLU A 8 0.64 -25.90 -7.83
CA GLU A 8 1.77 -25.43 -8.62
C GLU A 8 2.89 -24.92 -7.71
N GLU A 9 4.00 -25.63 -7.66
CA GLU A 9 5.20 -25.19 -6.98
C GLU A 9 6.08 -24.39 -7.95
N ILE A 10 5.96 -23.07 -7.91
CA ILE A 10 6.82 -22.17 -8.68
C ILE A 10 8.12 -22.01 -7.90
N PRO A 11 9.29 -22.44 -8.44
CA PRO A 11 10.57 -22.28 -7.77
C PRO A 11 10.87 -20.78 -7.55
N LEU A 12 11.29 -20.42 -6.34
CA LEU A 12 11.77 -19.04 -6.05
C LEU A 12 13.10 -18.73 -6.75
N ASP A 13 13.76 -19.75 -7.30
CA ASP A 13 15.10 -19.70 -7.92
C ASP A 13 15.06 -19.56 -9.45
N ASP A 14 13.89 -19.33 -10.05
CA ASP A 14 13.82 -18.98 -11.46
C ASP A 14 14.60 -17.66 -11.64
N GLU A 15 15.71 -17.72 -12.41
CA GLU A 15 16.89 -16.84 -12.35
C GLU A 15 16.68 -15.31 -12.38
N GLY A 16 15.42 -14.87 -12.51
CA GLY A 16 15.00 -13.48 -12.48
C GLY A 16 14.49 -12.97 -11.12
N ALA A 17 13.82 -13.81 -10.33
CA ALA A 17 13.14 -13.36 -9.12
C ALA A 17 14.09 -13.23 -7.90
N ALA A 18 15.04 -14.17 -7.75
CA ALA A 18 15.92 -14.21 -6.56
C ALA A 18 17.02 -13.13 -6.55
N LYS A 19 17.49 -12.67 -7.70
CA LYS A 19 18.56 -11.64 -7.78
C LYS A 19 18.10 -10.25 -7.38
N ASN A 20 16.82 -10.00 -7.38
CA ASN A 20 16.23 -8.70 -7.04
C ASN A 20 15.80 -8.57 -5.58
N TYR A 21 15.70 -9.67 -4.81
CA TYR A 21 15.18 -9.65 -3.42
C TYR A 21 16.12 -9.00 -2.40
N SER A 22 17.41 -8.87 -2.65
CA SER A 22 18.38 -8.35 -1.67
C SER A 22 18.50 -6.83 -1.62
N GLY A 23 17.76 -6.09 -2.43
CA GLY A 23 17.85 -4.62 -2.50
C GLY A 23 16.53 -3.90 -2.79
N ILE A 24 15.40 -4.60 -2.88
CA ILE A 24 14.17 -4.02 -3.40
C ILE A 24 13.37 -3.33 -2.32
N LYS A 25 13.30 -2.02 -2.41
CA LYS A 25 12.27 -1.14 -1.82
C LYS A 25 11.06 -0.96 -2.78
N GLY A 26 10.69 -1.98 -3.56
CA GLY A 26 9.70 -1.90 -4.62
C GLY A 26 8.64 -3.02 -4.58
N PRO A 27 7.64 -3.00 -5.48
CA PRO A 27 6.44 -3.82 -5.37
C PRO A 27 6.69 -5.28 -5.73
N ILE A 28 7.10 -6.08 -4.76
CA ILE A 28 7.18 -7.55 -4.80
C ILE A 28 5.93 -8.18 -5.44
N MET A 29 4.79 -7.47 -5.37
CA MET A 29 3.52 -7.97 -5.90
C MET A 29 3.45 -7.98 -7.43
N ILE A 30 4.06 -7.02 -8.12
CA ILE A 30 4.05 -6.97 -9.60
C ILE A 30 4.78 -8.19 -10.16
N GLU A 31 5.96 -8.47 -9.64
CA GLU A 31 6.77 -9.62 -10.05
C GLU A 31 6.08 -10.94 -9.73
N GLY A 32 5.43 -11.05 -8.57
CA GLY A 32 4.64 -12.21 -8.18
C GLY A 32 3.45 -12.48 -9.09
N ILE A 33 2.76 -11.44 -9.55
CA ILE A 33 1.66 -11.56 -10.52
C ILE A 33 2.20 -11.98 -11.88
N ASP A 34 3.24 -11.32 -12.38
CA ASP A 34 3.86 -11.64 -13.66
C ASP A 34 4.35 -13.09 -13.70
N LEU A 35 4.95 -13.55 -12.61
CA LEU A 35 5.40 -14.92 -12.46
C LEU A 35 4.22 -15.90 -12.48
N ALA A 36 3.16 -15.63 -11.71
CA ALA A 36 1.97 -16.46 -11.69
C ALA A 36 1.30 -16.53 -13.08
N GLU A 37 1.17 -15.38 -13.77
CA GLU A 37 0.59 -15.34 -15.12
C GLU A 37 1.40 -16.13 -16.14
N LYS A 38 2.75 -16.11 -16.07
CA LYS A 38 3.62 -16.96 -16.88
C LYS A 38 3.39 -18.47 -16.66
N HIS A 39 2.97 -18.84 -15.45
CA HIS A 39 2.65 -20.22 -15.07
C HIS A 39 1.17 -20.57 -15.26
N GLY A 40 0.44 -19.84 -16.09
CA GLY A 40 -0.93 -20.18 -16.47
C GLY A 40 -2.02 -19.77 -15.48
N PHE A 41 -1.70 -18.85 -14.55
CA PHE A 41 -2.70 -18.23 -13.69
C PHE A 41 -3.31 -16.99 -14.34
N VAL A 42 -4.53 -16.65 -13.92
CA VAL A 42 -5.20 -15.39 -14.25
C VAL A 42 -5.30 -14.58 -12.97
N SER A 43 -5.01 -13.27 -13.06
CA SER A 43 -5.08 -12.36 -11.94
C SER A 43 -6.24 -11.37 -12.08
N TYR A 44 -6.92 -11.11 -10.97
CA TYR A 44 -7.94 -10.06 -10.84
C TYR A 44 -7.55 -9.13 -9.70
N ILE A 45 -7.47 -7.84 -9.99
CA ILE A 45 -7.13 -6.79 -9.02
C ILE A 45 -8.32 -5.84 -8.96
N TYR A 46 -8.96 -5.73 -7.80
CA TYR A 46 -10.19 -4.96 -7.65
C TYR A 46 -10.37 -4.43 -6.23
N GLU A 47 -11.32 -3.51 -6.04
CA GLU A 47 -11.74 -3.09 -4.71
C GLU A 47 -12.72 -4.13 -4.14
N GLY A 48 -12.31 -4.82 -3.08
CA GLY A 48 -13.10 -5.86 -2.43
C GLY A 48 -14.00 -5.34 -1.31
N SER A 49 -14.64 -6.28 -0.62
CA SER A 49 -15.42 -6.05 0.61
C SER A 49 -15.29 -7.27 1.53
N ILE A 50 -15.61 -7.11 2.81
CA ILE A 50 -15.65 -8.26 3.76
C ILE A 50 -16.56 -9.40 3.22
N ARG A 51 -17.69 -9.02 2.64
CA ARG A 51 -18.61 -9.99 2.03
C ARG A 51 -17.96 -10.70 0.84
N ASP A 52 -17.24 -9.98 0.00
CA ASP A 52 -16.53 -10.56 -1.14
C ASP A 52 -15.42 -11.52 -0.67
N LEU A 53 -14.60 -11.12 0.30
CA LEU A 53 -13.56 -11.99 0.84
C LEU A 53 -14.13 -13.31 1.35
N LYS A 54 -15.23 -13.27 2.10
CA LYS A 54 -15.92 -14.49 2.57
C LYS A 54 -16.40 -15.34 1.40
N LYS A 55 -17.03 -14.72 0.39
CA LYS A 55 -17.46 -15.41 -0.84
C LYS A 55 -16.29 -16.11 -1.52
N ARG A 56 -15.11 -15.48 -1.62
CA ARG A 56 -13.92 -16.10 -2.22
C ARG A 56 -13.44 -17.28 -1.40
N VAL A 57 -13.39 -17.15 -0.10
CA VAL A 57 -13.03 -18.24 0.82
C VAL A 57 -14.00 -19.42 0.66
N ASP A 58 -15.31 -19.18 0.62
CA ASP A 58 -16.34 -20.21 0.42
C ASP A 58 -16.21 -20.91 -0.94
N GLN A 59 -15.70 -20.21 -1.95
CA GLN A 59 -15.38 -20.77 -3.26
C GLN A 59 -14.05 -21.55 -3.30
N GLY A 60 -13.32 -21.62 -2.19
CA GLY A 60 -11.97 -22.18 -2.13
C GLY A 60 -10.91 -21.33 -2.81
N ILE A 61 -11.16 -20.03 -2.94
CA ILE A 61 -10.25 -19.07 -3.58
C ILE A 61 -9.64 -18.18 -2.52
N PRO A 62 -8.36 -18.34 -2.14
CA PRO A 62 -7.72 -17.51 -1.12
C PRO A 62 -7.37 -16.12 -1.67
N PRO A 63 -8.11 -15.04 -1.30
CA PRO A 63 -7.78 -13.70 -1.75
C PRO A 63 -6.55 -13.15 -1.02
N ILE A 64 -5.72 -12.43 -1.77
CA ILE A 64 -4.61 -11.63 -1.25
C ILE A 64 -5.14 -10.20 -1.09
N VAL A 65 -4.90 -9.60 0.05
CA VAL A 65 -5.32 -8.22 0.34
C VAL A 65 -4.11 -7.36 0.67
N ILE A 66 -4.18 -6.09 0.29
CA ILE A 66 -3.16 -5.10 0.62
C ILE A 66 -3.67 -4.29 1.81
N VAL A 67 -2.90 -4.34 2.87
CA VAL A 67 -3.18 -3.60 4.11
C VAL A 67 -2.00 -2.69 4.45
N PRO A 68 -2.20 -1.64 5.26
CA PRO A 68 -1.12 -0.80 5.72
C PRO A 68 0.02 -1.62 6.32
N GLY A 69 1.24 -1.29 5.96
CA GLY A 69 2.43 -1.96 6.44
C GLY A 69 2.66 -1.82 7.94
N ILE A 70 3.65 -2.51 8.45
CA ILE A 70 4.07 -2.47 9.85
C ILE A 70 5.51 -1.97 9.90
N HIS A 71 5.84 -1.12 10.88
CA HIS A 71 7.18 -0.55 11.08
C HIS A 71 7.69 0.23 9.86
N GLU A 72 8.64 -0.31 9.12
CA GLU A 72 9.32 0.35 8.00
C GLU A 72 8.63 0.10 6.65
N THR A 73 7.68 -0.83 6.59
CA THR A 73 6.95 -1.14 5.36
C THR A 73 5.74 -0.22 5.17
N ILE A 74 5.57 0.31 3.97
CA ILE A 74 4.43 1.18 3.63
C ILE A 74 3.15 0.34 3.53
N GLN A 75 3.23 -0.80 2.87
CA GLN A 75 2.12 -1.71 2.63
C GLN A 75 2.56 -3.16 2.88
N HIS A 76 1.61 -4.00 3.21
CA HIS A 76 1.80 -5.43 3.43
C HIS A 76 0.73 -6.22 2.69
N ALA A 77 1.13 -7.30 2.04
CA ALA A 77 0.20 -8.26 1.45
C ALA A 77 -0.04 -9.42 2.40
N THR A 78 -1.30 -9.75 2.65
CA THR A 78 -1.67 -10.94 3.43
C THR A 78 -2.75 -11.75 2.71
N ILE A 79 -2.85 -13.03 3.03
CA ILE A 79 -3.85 -13.93 2.45
C ILE A 79 -4.96 -14.14 3.46
N VAL A 80 -6.20 -13.96 3.02
CA VAL A 80 -7.38 -14.36 3.81
C VAL A 80 -7.66 -15.82 3.48
N CYS A 81 -7.44 -16.68 4.48
CA CYS A 81 -7.57 -18.14 4.32
C CYS A 81 -8.84 -18.72 4.96
N GLY A 82 -9.62 -17.90 5.68
CA GLY A 82 -10.83 -18.33 6.35
C GLY A 82 -11.54 -17.18 7.06
N TYR A 83 -12.64 -17.52 7.72
CA TYR A 83 -13.34 -16.61 8.64
C TYR A 83 -14.10 -17.39 9.71
N ASN A 84 -14.34 -16.73 10.85
CA ASN A 84 -15.21 -17.22 11.92
C ASN A 84 -16.45 -16.31 11.98
N PRO A 85 -17.64 -16.79 11.58
CA PRO A 85 -18.86 -16.00 11.56
C PRO A 85 -19.39 -15.66 12.97
N GLU A 86 -19.18 -16.53 13.95
CA GLU A 86 -19.67 -16.34 15.33
C GLU A 86 -18.90 -15.23 16.03
N GLU A 87 -17.56 -15.24 15.90
CA GLU A 87 -16.69 -14.21 16.48
C GLU A 87 -16.52 -12.98 15.58
N ARG A 88 -17.04 -13.01 14.33
CA ARG A 88 -16.87 -11.95 13.33
C ARG A 88 -15.40 -11.63 13.08
N ARG A 89 -14.60 -12.64 12.78
CA ARG A 89 -13.17 -12.54 12.51
C ARG A 89 -12.82 -13.08 11.14
N LEU A 90 -11.87 -12.42 10.47
CA LEU A 90 -11.16 -12.99 9.33
C LEU A 90 -9.92 -13.72 9.81
N LEU A 91 -9.62 -14.82 9.15
CA LEU A 91 -8.42 -15.62 9.37
C LEU A 91 -7.41 -15.30 8.29
N THR A 92 -6.24 -14.83 8.69
CA THR A 92 -5.16 -14.41 7.77
C THR A 92 -3.94 -15.28 7.98
N TYR A 93 -3.25 -15.58 6.89
CA TYR A 93 -2.02 -16.34 6.95
C TYR A 93 -0.85 -15.48 7.44
N VAL A 94 -0.10 -16.00 8.39
CA VAL A 94 1.12 -15.40 8.94
C VAL A 94 2.30 -16.31 8.58
N PRO A 95 3.22 -15.87 7.67
CA PRO A 95 4.26 -16.76 7.12
C PRO A 95 5.35 -17.14 8.14
N LYS A 96 5.50 -16.41 9.22
CA LYS A 96 6.39 -16.75 10.35
C LYS A 96 5.66 -16.44 11.66
N PRO A 97 5.35 -17.44 12.46
CA PRO A 97 5.82 -18.85 12.47
C PRO A 97 4.98 -19.85 11.65
N ASP A 98 4.47 -19.52 10.48
CA ASP A 98 3.61 -20.41 9.65
C ASP A 98 2.32 -20.81 10.40
N THR A 99 1.50 -19.81 10.67
CA THR A 99 0.28 -19.93 11.44
C THR A 99 -0.84 -19.09 10.87
N VAL A 100 -2.01 -19.19 11.48
CA VAL A 100 -3.18 -18.37 11.14
C VAL A 100 -3.43 -17.34 12.24
N GLY A 101 -3.48 -16.08 11.84
CA GLY A 101 -3.93 -14.98 12.70
C GLY A 101 -5.44 -14.77 12.56
N ALA A 102 -6.09 -14.28 13.61
CA ALA A 102 -7.51 -13.94 13.60
C ALA A 102 -7.71 -12.45 13.91
N ILE A 103 -8.27 -11.72 12.95
CA ILE A 103 -8.47 -10.27 13.06
C ILE A 103 -9.97 -9.97 13.05
N PRO A 104 -10.51 -9.15 14.01
CA PRO A 104 -11.90 -8.71 13.97
C PRO A 104 -12.23 -8.01 12.64
N GLU A 105 -13.36 -8.36 12.02
CA GLU A 105 -13.76 -7.82 10.70
C GLU A 105 -13.78 -6.29 10.67
N VAL A 106 -14.30 -5.66 11.73
CA VAL A 106 -14.37 -4.20 11.84
C VAL A 106 -12.97 -3.57 11.81
N LYS A 107 -12.02 -4.14 12.57
CA LYS A 107 -10.63 -3.67 12.60
C LYS A 107 -9.94 -3.88 11.26
N PHE A 108 -10.12 -5.07 10.67
CA PHE A 108 -9.57 -5.40 9.36
C PHE A 108 -10.06 -4.43 8.28
N GLU A 109 -11.38 -4.18 8.23
CA GLU A 109 -11.99 -3.27 7.26
C GLU A 109 -11.50 -1.82 7.44
N GLN A 110 -11.37 -1.35 8.68
CA GLN A 110 -10.83 -0.03 8.98
C GLN A 110 -9.39 0.13 8.48
N ASP A 111 -8.54 -0.85 8.73
CA ASP A 111 -7.16 -0.85 8.26
C ASP A 111 -7.10 -0.95 6.73
N TRP A 112 -7.88 -1.84 6.14
CA TRP A 112 -7.89 -2.11 4.71
C TRP A 112 -8.39 -0.92 3.88
N LYS A 113 -9.35 -0.14 4.39
CA LYS A 113 -9.82 1.11 3.77
C LYS A 113 -8.72 2.15 3.60
N GLN A 114 -7.69 2.12 4.41
CA GLN A 114 -6.56 3.05 4.32
C GLN A 114 -5.72 2.87 3.06
N ASP A 115 -5.80 1.71 2.42
CA ASP A 115 -5.11 1.35 1.17
C ASP A 115 -6.07 1.04 0.02
N GLY A 116 -7.30 1.55 0.07
CA GLY A 116 -8.26 1.44 -1.04
C GLY A 116 -8.87 0.05 -1.19
N MET A 117 -8.84 -0.80 -0.16
CA MET A 117 -9.46 -2.13 -0.13
C MET A 117 -9.00 -3.05 -1.28
N ILE A 118 -7.74 -2.93 -1.68
CA ILE A 118 -7.19 -3.70 -2.79
C ILE A 118 -7.19 -5.19 -2.50
N THR A 119 -7.82 -5.91 -3.41
CA THR A 119 -7.92 -7.37 -3.42
C THR A 119 -7.28 -7.91 -4.70
N LEU A 120 -6.41 -8.89 -4.55
CA LEU A 120 -5.84 -9.67 -5.64
C LEU A 120 -6.32 -11.11 -5.51
N VAL A 121 -6.81 -11.66 -6.60
CA VAL A 121 -7.14 -13.07 -6.73
C VAL A 121 -6.29 -13.67 -7.84
N LEU A 122 -5.65 -14.80 -7.55
CA LEU A 122 -4.91 -15.61 -8.51
C LEU A 122 -5.61 -16.96 -8.63
N ILE A 123 -6.06 -17.31 -9.83
CA ILE A 123 -6.74 -18.56 -10.11
C ILE A 123 -6.13 -19.26 -11.33
N PRO A 124 -6.16 -20.60 -11.41
CA PRO A 124 -5.85 -21.33 -12.63
C PRO A 124 -6.76 -20.85 -13.78
N LYS A 125 -6.23 -20.84 -14.99
CA LYS A 125 -6.95 -20.32 -16.17
C LYS A 125 -8.27 -21.05 -16.46
N ASP A 126 -8.34 -22.32 -16.17
CA ASP A 126 -9.56 -23.14 -16.34
C ASP A 126 -10.68 -22.75 -15.37
N MET A 127 -10.37 -22.02 -14.28
CA MET A 127 -11.35 -21.49 -13.34
C MET A 127 -11.80 -20.05 -13.68
N GLU A 128 -11.32 -19.45 -14.75
CA GLU A 128 -11.65 -18.07 -15.16
C GLU A 128 -13.16 -17.85 -15.32
N TYR A 129 -13.92 -18.91 -15.63
CA TYR A 129 -15.38 -18.86 -15.78
C TYR A 129 -16.09 -18.36 -14.51
N LEU A 130 -15.50 -18.53 -13.33
CA LEU A 130 -16.07 -18.06 -12.06
C LEU A 130 -16.15 -16.53 -11.97
N PHE A 131 -15.32 -15.82 -12.73
CA PHE A 131 -15.20 -14.36 -12.72
C PHE A 131 -15.81 -13.69 -13.97
N LYS A 132 -16.18 -14.47 -14.99
CA LYS A 132 -16.58 -13.96 -16.30
C LYS A 132 -17.76 -12.97 -16.25
N ASN A 133 -18.71 -13.19 -15.32
CA ASN A 133 -19.90 -12.38 -15.18
C ASN A 133 -19.93 -11.55 -13.89
N GLU A 134 -18.79 -11.43 -13.19
CA GLU A 134 -18.70 -10.67 -11.96
C GLU A 134 -18.34 -9.21 -12.25
N ASN A 135 -19.12 -8.30 -11.67
CA ASN A 135 -18.78 -6.89 -11.66
C ASN A 135 -17.81 -6.60 -10.52
N LEU A 136 -16.52 -6.68 -10.82
CA LEU A 136 -15.44 -6.40 -9.87
C LEU A 136 -15.10 -4.91 -9.93
N LYS A 137 -15.36 -4.21 -8.82
CA LYS A 137 -15.19 -2.75 -8.75
C LYS A 137 -13.74 -2.35 -9.04
N PHE A 138 -13.55 -1.43 -9.98
CA PHE A 138 -12.26 -0.90 -10.41
C PHE A 138 -11.29 -1.92 -11.02
N LYS A 139 -11.78 -3.09 -11.46
CA LYS A 139 -10.92 -4.14 -12.01
C LYS A 139 -10.02 -3.64 -13.14
N ASP A 140 -10.59 -2.92 -14.09
CA ASP A 140 -9.85 -2.50 -15.28
C ASP A 140 -8.88 -1.34 -14.96
N SER A 141 -9.29 -0.37 -14.17
CA SER A 141 -8.41 0.72 -13.75
C SER A 141 -7.32 0.26 -12.79
N ASN A 142 -7.60 -0.68 -11.89
CA ASN A 142 -6.56 -1.27 -11.01
C ASN A 142 -5.53 -2.08 -11.81
N ARG A 143 -5.95 -2.79 -12.86
CA ARG A 143 -5.01 -3.46 -13.77
C ARG A 143 -4.09 -2.45 -14.45
N ILE A 144 -4.63 -1.33 -14.92
CA ILE A 144 -3.86 -0.24 -15.51
C ILE A 144 -2.91 0.40 -14.47
N CYS A 145 -3.35 0.58 -13.23
CA CYS A 145 -2.48 1.04 -12.14
C CYS A 145 -1.27 0.12 -11.95
N PHE A 146 -1.50 -1.18 -12.00
CA PHE A 146 -0.43 -2.19 -11.91
C PHE A 146 0.57 -2.09 -13.05
N GLU A 147 0.09 -1.94 -14.29
CA GLU A 147 0.93 -1.71 -15.46
C GLU A 147 1.73 -0.41 -15.35
N ALA A 148 1.12 0.64 -14.79
CA ALA A 148 1.78 1.92 -14.58
C ALA A 148 2.92 1.81 -13.56
N GLU A 149 2.70 1.13 -12.43
CA GLU A 149 3.75 0.89 -11.45
C GLU A 149 4.92 0.07 -12.04
N ARG A 150 4.63 -0.91 -12.89
CA ARG A 150 5.66 -1.65 -13.63
C ARG A 150 6.50 -0.72 -14.52
N LEU A 151 5.85 0.15 -15.30
CA LEU A 151 6.54 1.13 -16.14
C LEU A 151 7.41 2.09 -15.31
N ARG A 152 6.90 2.54 -14.17
CA ARG A 152 7.64 3.39 -13.24
C ARG A 152 8.91 2.70 -12.73
N HIS A 153 8.83 1.41 -12.36
CA HIS A 153 10.00 0.63 -11.92
C HIS A 153 11.03 0.41 -13.03
N GLN A 154 10.57 0.35 -14.27
CA GLN A 154 11.44 0.29 -15.45
C GLN A 154 12.04 1.66 -15.83
N GLY A 155 11.73 2.73 -15.07
CA GLY A 155 12.17 4.09 -15.35
C GLY A 155 11.35 4.82 -16.43
N ASN A 156 10.30 4.19 -16.95
CA ASN A 156 9.40 4.82 -17.93
C ASN A 156 8.32 5.64 -17.24
N ILE A 157 8.73 6.78 -16.67
CA ILE A 157 7.86 7.66 -15.88
C ILE A 157 6.71 8.26 -16.72
N TYR A 158 7.00 8.67 -17.97
CA TYR A 158 5.96 9.23 -18.84
C TYR A 158 4.91 8.19 -19.25
N GLY A 159 5.33 6.97 -19.56
CA GLY A 159 4.41 5.87 -19.82
C GLY A 159 3.54 5.52 -18.60
N ALA A 160 4.11 5.60 -17.41
CA ALA A 160 3.35 5.41 -16.16
C ALA A 160 2.29 6.51 -15.96
N ILE A 161 2.63 7.78 -16.21
CA ILE A 161 1.67 8.90 -16.15
C ILE A 161 0.52 8.68 -17.14
N GLU A 162 0.83 8.34 -18.40
CA GLU A 162 -0.17 8.10 -19.42
C GLU A 162 -1.16 6.99 -19.00
N LYS A 163 -0.63 5.88 -18.50
CA LYS A 163 -1.45 4.78 -17.95
C LYS A 163 -2.32 5.24 -16.80
N LEU A 164 -1.78 5.96 -15.81
CA LEU A 164 -2.55 6.42 -14.66
C LEU A 164 -3.62 7.45 -15.04
N ARG A 165 -3.34 8.35 -16.00
CA ARG A 165 -4.37 9.24 -16.56
C ARG A 165 -5.52 8.45 -17.16
N LYS A 166 -5.22 7.39 -17.93
CA LYS A 166 -6.25 6.50 -18.47
C LYS A 166 -7.02 5.78 -17.35
N ALA A 167 -6.35 5.35 -16.28
CA ALA A 167 -7.02 4.71 -15.16
C ALA A 167 -8.05 5.63 -14.47
N VAL A 168 -7.70 6.90 -14.23
CA VAL A 168 -8.61 7.87 -13.62
C VAL A 168 -9.68 8.37 -14.57
N GLU A 169 -9.49 8.26 -15.88
CA GLU A 169 -10.50 8.54 -16.91
C GLU A 169 -11.56 7.43 -16.95
N ILE A 170 -11.13 6.16 -16.87
CA ILE A 170 -12.04 4.99 -16.83
C ILE A 170 -12.84 4.99 -15.53
N ASP A 171 -12.18 5.16 -14.41
CA ASP A 171 -12.77 5.09 -13.06
C ASP A 171 -12.35 6.32 -12.23
N SER A 172 -13.06 7.44 -12.37
CA SER A 172 -12.75 8.70 -11.70
C SER A 172 -12.84 8.63 -10.16
N GLU A 173 -13.53 7.61 -9.63
CA GLU A 173 -13.68 7.34 -8.20
C GLU A 173 -12.63 6.34 -7.66
N ASN A 174 -11.65 5.94 -8.48
CA ASN A 174 -10.56 5.08 -8.02
C ASN A 174 -9.50 5.91 -7.27
N SER A 175 -9.59 5.92 -5.93
CA SER A 175 -8.66 6.66 -5.07
C SER A 175 -7.21 6.19 -5.19
N GLN A 176 -6.98 4.90 -5.46
CA GLN A 176 -5.63 4.37 -5.68
C GLN A 176 -4.99 4.97 -6.93
N ALA A 177 -5.73 5.02 -8.04
CA ALA A 177 -5.22 5.57 -9.30
C ALA A 177 -4.80 7.04 -9.14
N TRP A 178 -5.64 7.85 -8.47
CA TRP A 178 -5.31 9.24 -8.15
C TRP A 178 -4.09 9.36 -7.23
N CYS A 179 -3.99 8.51 -6.18
CA CYS A 179 -2.84 8.54 -5.27
C CYS A 179 -1.52 8.20 -5.98
N LEU A 180 -1.51 7.18 -6.83
CA LEU A 180 -0.34 6.78 -7.62
C LEU A 180 0.09 7.89 -8.58
N LEU A 181 -0.86 8.50 -9.28
CA LEU A 181 -0.59 9.64 -10.17
C LEU A 181 0.00 10.83 -9.40
N GLY A 182 -0.58 11.15 -8.23
CA GLY A 182 -0.05 12.16 -7.32
C GLY A 182 1.37 11.85 -6.85
N GLY A 183 1.67 10.58 -6.60
CA GLY A 183 3.02 10.12 -6.23
C GLY A 183 4.06 10.44 -7.29
N ILE A 184 3.77 10.14 -8.55
CA ILE A 184 4.68 10.43 -9.67
C ILE A 184 4.84 11.94 -9.87
N TYR A 185 3.76 12.70 -9.83
CA TYR A 185 3.85 14.16 -9.95
C TYR A 185 4.63 14.80 -8.79
N ASN A 186 4.52 14.24 -7.57
CA ASN A 186 5.31 14.70 -6.44
C ASN A 186 6.82 14.41 -6.62
N GLU A 187 7.19 13.28 -7.21
CA GLU A 187 8.58 12.98 -7.58
C GLU A 187 9.13 14.00 -8.60
N LEU A 188 8.28 14.40 -9.55
CA LEU A 188 8.59 15.43 -10.55
C LEU A 188 8.49 16.88 -10.01
N ASN A 189 8.17 17.08 -8.73
CA ASN A 189 7.92 18.40 -8.11
C ASN A 189 6.83 19.23 -8.79
N SER A 190 5.87 18.57 -9.46
CA SER A 190 4.75 19.19 -10.16
C SER A 190 3.59 19.53 -9.23
N GLU A 191 2.87 20.63 -9.50
CA GLU A 191 1.71 21.07 -8.71
C GLU A 191 0.50 20.16 -8.91
N GLU A 192 0.43 19.42 -10.00
CA GLU A 192 -0.58 18.40 -10.24
C GLU A 192 -0.62 17.31 -9.15
N ALA A 193 0.48 17.15 -8.40
CA ALA A 193 0.52 16.25 -7.25
C ALA A 193 -0.55 16.60 -6.22
N VAL A 194 -0.72 17.89 -5.91
CA VAL A 194 -1.71 18.37 -4.93
C VAL A 194 -3.12 18.04 -5.42
N ILE A 195 -3.44 18.34 -6.68
CA ILE A 195 -4.75 18.06 -7.27
C ILE A 195 -5.08 16.56 -7.17
N CYS A 196 -4.13 15.70 -7.49
CA CYS A 196 -4.33 14.26 -7.43
C CYS A 196 -4.54 13.75 -6.00
N TYR A 197 -3.74 14.22 -5.04
CA TYR A 197 -3.91 13.83 -3.64
C TYR A 197 -5.21 14.37 -3.04
N GLU A 198 -5.62 15.61 -3.36
CA GLU A 198 -6.90 16.17 -2.94
C GLU A 198 -8.08 15.37 -3.49
N LYS A 199 -8.00 14.92 -4.75
CA LYS A 199 -8.97 13.98 -5.31
C LYS A 199 -8.99 12.68 -4.53
N THR A 200 -7.82 12.12 -4.21
CA THR A 200 -7.73 10.89 -3.41
C THR A 200 -8.44 11.03 -2.08
N VAL A 201 -8.14 12.08 -1.29
CA VAL A 201 -8.72 12.26 0.05
C VAL A 201 -10.19 12.65 0.02
N LYS A 202 -10.65 13.26 -1.07
CA LYS A 202 -12.07 13.52 -1.29
C LYS A 202 -12.86 12.23 -1.51
N ILE A 203 -12.32 11.28 -2.27
CA ILE A 203 -12.92 9.97 -2.54
C ILE A 203 -12.81 9.07 -1.31
N ASN A 204 -11.62 8.97 -0.74
CA ASN A 204 -11.34 8.18 0.46
C ASN A 204 -10.64 9.02 1.54
N PRO A 205 -11.40 9.60 2.49
CA PRO A 205 -10.83 10.43 3.57
C PRO A 205 -9.88 9.70 4.53
N ASN A 206 -9.83 8.38 4.46
CA ASN A 206 -8.93 7.56 5.28
C ASN A 206 -7.67 7.11 4.53
N TYR A 207 -7.43 7.61 3.31
CA TYR A 207 -6.26 7.23 2.51
C TYR A 207 -5.00 7.95 3.04
N TYR A 208 -4.35 7.36 4.06
CA TYR A 208 -3.24 8.01 4.79
C TYR A 208 -2.03 8.34 3.90
N LEU A 209 -1.78 7.54 2.84
CA LEU A 209 -0.68 7.78 1.90
C LEU A 209 -0.84 9.08 1.10
N ALA A 210 -2.08 9.49 0.81
CA ALA A 210 -2.33 10.76 0.13
C ALA A 210 -2.01 11.96 1.03
N TYR A 211 -2.39 11.91 2.30
CA TYR A 211 -2.00 12.93 3.28
C TYR A 211 -0.48 12.98 3.49
N ARG A 212 0.17 11.82 3.57
CA ARG A 212 1.63 11.75 3.59
C ARG A 212 2.24 12.37 2.33
N GLY A 213 1.64 12.10 1.16
CA GLY A 213 2.06 12.67 -0.11
C GLY A 213 1.97 14.19 -0.14
N LEU A 214 0.86 14.76 0.36
CA LEU A 214 0.69 16.22 0.53
C LEU A 214 1.73 16.78 1.50
N GLY A 215 1.93 16.13 2.65
CA GLY A 215 2.98 16.51 3.60
C GLY A 215 4.37 16.55 2.96
N ASN A 216 4.74 15.52 2.20
CA ASN A 216 6.01 15.46 1.47
C ASN A 216 6.15 16.57 0.43
N TYR A 217 5.06 16.88 -0.30
CA TYR A 217 5.04 17.94 -1.29
C TYR A 217 5.30 19.31 -0.65
N TYR A 218 4.55 19.65 0.41
CA TYR A 218 4.70 20.94 1.10
C TYR A 218 6.02 21.05 1.86
N LEU A 219 6.55 19.95 2.40
CA LEU A 219 7.90 19.94 2.99
C LEU A 219 8.96 20.30 1.96
N LYS A 220 8.91 19.76 0.74
CA LYS A 220 9.81 20.13 -0.37
C LYS A 220 9.65 21.60 -0.78
N LYS A 221 8.42 22.13 -0.75
CA LYS A 221 8.13 23.54 -1.04
C LYS A 221 8.47 24.47 0.14
N LYS A 222 8.94 23.93 1.27
CA LYS A 222 9.25 24.64 2.51
C LYS A 222 8.03 25.34 3.15
N ASP A 223 6.83 24.91 2.80
CA ASP A 223 5.61 25.26 3.53
C ASP A 223 5.46 24.32 4.72
N TYR A 224 6.16 24.64 5.78
CA TYR A 224 6.25 23.78 6.96
C TYR A 224 4.92 23.70 7.70
N THR A 225 4.09 24.72 7.63
CA THR A 225 2.75 24.75 8.26
C THR A 225 1.83 23.73 7.60
N LEU A 226 1.74 23.74 6.28
CA LEU A 226 0.93 22.75 5.55
C LEU A 226 1.56 21.35 5.65
N ALA A 227 2.89 21.23 5.64
CA ALA A 227 3.55 19.96 5.84
C ALA A 227 3.19 19.33 7.19
N GLU A 228 3.28 20.09 8.29
CA GLU A 228 2.88 19.61 9.63
C GLU A 228 1.42 19.21 9.67
N LEU A 229 0.52 20.02 9.10
CA LEU A 229 -0.92 19.73 9.05
C LEU A 229 -1.20 18.38 8.38
N TYR A 230 -0.64 18.15 7.19
CA TYR A 230 -0.92 16.94 6.42
C TYR A 230 -0.24 15.70 7.01
N TYR A 231 0.97 15.81 7.56
CA TYR A 231 1.57 14.71 8.31
C TYR A 231 0.77 14.36 9.56
N THR A 232 0.26 15.37 10.27
CA THR A 232 -0.60 15.16 11.46
C THR A 232 -1.83 14.37 11.04
N ARG A 233 -2.50 14.76 9.96
CA ARG A 233 -3.67 14.04 9.46
C ARG A 233 -3.34 12.60 9.05
N SER A 234 -2.19 12.38 8.41
CA SER A 234 -1.73 11.03 8.06
C SER A 234 -1.49 10.15 9.31
N ILE A 235 -0.89 10.71 10.35
CA ILE A 235 -0.60 10.03 11.61
C ILE A 235 -1.90 9.72 12.38
N GLU A 236 -2.86 10.64 12.42
CA GLU A 236 -4.18 10.40 13.06
C GLU A 236 -4.89 9.18 12.47
N ILE A 237 -4.79 8.98 11.15
CA ILE A 237 -5.36 7.82 10.47
C ILE A 237 -4.57 6.55 10.79
N ASN A 238 -3.25 6.63 10.78
CA ASN A 238 -2.36 5.48 10.93
C ASN A 238 -1.15 5.76 11.86
N PRO A 239 -1.37 5.80 13.17
CA PRO A 239 -0.33 6.24 14.12
C PRO A 239 0.78 5.22 14.38
N TYR A 240 0.59 3.94 13.99
CA TYR A 240 1.50 2.86 14.41
C TYR A 240 2.26 2.19 13.26
N ARG A 241 2.10 2.65 12.02
CA ARG A 241 2.50 1.80 10.89
C ARG A 241 3.65 2.31 10.04
N PHE A 242 3.98 3.60 10.09
CA PHE A 242 5.08 4.12 9.26
C PHE A 242 5.88 5.20 9.98
N GLY A 243 6.90 4.78 10.71
CA GLY A 243 7.80 5.66 11.48
C GLY A 243 8.35 6.87 10.74
N PRO A 244 8.80 6.79 9.46
CA PRO A 244 9.34 7.93 8.72
C PRO A 244 8.43 9.16 8.60
N ILE A 245 7.10 9.02 8.76
CA ILE A 245 6.19 10.18 8.79
C ILE A 245 6.48 11.07 9.99
N TYR A 246 6.75 10.48 11.15
CA TYR A 246 7.09 11.22 12.36
C TYR A 246 8.37 12.03 12.18
N LYS A 247 9.43 11.44 11.60
CA LYS A 247 10.67 12.16 11.30
C LYS A 247 10.42 13.35 10.38
N ASN A 248 9.63 13.18 9.32
CA ASN A 248 9.33 14.26 8.38
C ASN A 248 8.51 15.37 9.05
N ARG A 249 7.55 15.02 9.95
CA ARG A 249 6.82 16.02 10.73
C ARG A 249 7.72 16.73 11.73
N ALA A 250 8.66 16.04 12.37
CA ALA A 250 9.66 16.66 13.24
C ALA A 250 10.47 17.73 12.49
N VAL A 251 10.91 17.43 11.25
CA VAL A 251 11.61 18.44 10.42
C VAL A 251 10.75 19.67 10.20
N ALA A 252 9.46 19.52 9.86
CA ALA A 252 8.56 20.66 9.71
C ALA A 252 8.41 21.44 11.02
N ARG A 253 8.24 20.77 12.16
CA ARG A 253 8.10 21.36 13.50
C ARG A 253 9.33 22.14 13.94
N LEU A 254 10.54 21.62 13.65
CA LEU A 254 11.79 22.34 13.93
C LEU A 254 11.85 23.67 13.18
N GLN A 255 11.44 23.69 11.92
CA GLN A 255 11.41 24.92 11.13
C GLN A 255 10.34 25.93 11.61
N LEU A 256 9.33 25.44 12.34
CA LEU A 256 8.30 26.24 12.99
C LEU A 256 8.66 26.62 14.45
N ASN A 257 9.88 26.33 14.92
CA ASN A 257 10.35 26.52 16.30
C ASN A 257 9.53 25.72 17.35
N ASN A 258 8.86 24.65 16.94
CA ASN A 258 8.17 23.72 17.82
C ASN A 258 9.11 22.58 18.25
N ASN A 259 10.11 22.91 19.07
CA ASN A 259 11.14 21.96 19.50
C ASN A 259 10.56 20.81 20.33
N SER A 260 9.59 21.08 21.23
CA SER A 260 8.94 20.03 22.03
C SER A 260 8.23 19.02 21.16
N GLY A 261 7.40 19.47 20.21
CA GLY A 261 6.70 18.58 19.30
C GLY A 261 7.63 17.82 18.36
N ALA A 262 8.74 18.43 17.94
CA ALA A 262 9.77 17.76 17.16
C ALA A 262 10.45 16.64 17.93
N LYS A 263 10.80 16.90 19.20
CA LYS A 263 11.38 15.90 20.10
C LYS A 263 10.49 14.68 20.30
N GLU A 264 9.19 14.90 20.55
CA GLU A 264 8.19 13.82 20.65
C GLU A 264 8.12 12.98 19.38
N ASP A 265 8.13 13.62 18.22
CA ASP A 265 8.08 12.94 16.93
C ASP A 265 9.36 12.13 16.65
N LEU A 266 10.54 12.65 16.97
CA LEU A 266 11.80 11.91 16.80
C LEU A 266 11.88 10.68 17.70
N ILE A 267 11.40 10.77 18.93
CA ILE A 267 11.28 9.62 19.84
C ILE A 267 10.34 8.59 19.21
N LYS A 268 9.18 9.03 18.73
CA LYS A 268 8.19 8.15 18.09
C LYS A 268 8.74 7.49 16.82
N TYR A 269 9.51 8.22 16.04
CA TYR A 269 10.21 7.66 14.89
C TYR A 269 11.15 6.52 15.29
N LEU A 270 11.98 6.69 16.31
CA LEU A 270 12.91 5.66 16.78
C LEU A 270 12.21 4.44 17.38
N GLU A 271 11.06 4.64 18.04
CA GLU A 271 10.21 3.55 18.54
C GLU A 271 9.61 2.73 17.39
N GLN A 272 9.11 3.40 16.33
CA GLN A 272 8.47 2.77 15.18
C GLN A 272 9.46 2.21 14.17
N THR A 273 10.73 2.64 14.22
CA THR A 273 11.78 2.27 13.29
C THR A 273 13.03 1.80 14.06
N PRO A 274 12.96 0.63 14.72
CA PRO A 274 14.05 0.17 15.58
C PRO A 274 15.38 -0.02 14.85
N ASN A 275 15.35 -0.31 13.54
CA ASN A 275 16.52 -0.51 12.69
C ASN A 275 16.80 0.71 11.78
N ALA A 276 16.42 1.92 12.20
CA ALA A 276 16.67 3.13 11.42
C ALA A 276 18.16 3.31 11.14
N GLY A 277 18.53 3.40 9.86
CA GLY A 277 19.93 3.58 9.44
C GLY A 277 20.53 4.93 9.85
N ASP A 278 19.69 5.90 10.23
CA ASP A 278 20.05 7.24 10.71
C ASP A 278 19.81 7.43 12.21
N ARG A 279 19.68 6.32 12.97
CA ARG A 279 19.40 6.32 14.42
C ARG A 279 20.33 7.25 15.19
N THR A 280 21.65 7.11 15.01
CA THR A 280 22.66 7.92 15.71
C THR A 280 22.44 9.41 15.43
N ASN A 281 22.23 9.80 14.18
CA ASN A 281 21.99 11.21 13.83
C ASN A 281 20.71 11.77 14.49
N VAL A 282 19.69 10.94 14.66
CA VAL A 282 18.45 11.33 15.34
C VAL A 282 18.65 11.43 16.85
N GLU A 283 19.43 10.52 17.45
CA GLU A 283 19.79 10.56 18.87
C GLU A 283 20.62 11.82 19.19
N ASP A 284 21.61 12.14 18.34
CA ASP A 284 22.41 13.39 18.47
C ASP A 284 21.51 14.65 18.36
N ALA A 285 20.54 14.64 17.46
CA ALA A 285 19.59 15.73 17.34
C ALA A 285 18.69 15.88 18.58
N LEU A 286 18.28 14.75 19.18
CA LEU A 286 17.50 14.75 20.43
C LEU A 286 18.24 15.34 21.63
N GLU A 287 19.58 15.18 21.70
CA GLU A 287 20.40 15.76 22.75
C GLU A 287 20.54 17.28 22.62
N GLN A 288 20.36 17.83 21.40
CA GLN A 288 20.45 19.26 21.11
C GLN A 288 19.12 20.00 21.26
N LEU A 289 18.00 19.29 21.42
CA LEU A 289 16.63 19.83 21.60
C LEU A 289 16.20 19.80 23.08
#